data_9b2c0d392b92d281bc8e0a73fec37154
#
_entry.id   9b2c0d392b92d281bc8e0a73fec37154
#
_cell.length_a   1.000
_cell.length_b   1.000
_cell.length_c   1.000
_cell.angle_alpha   90.00
_cell.angle_beta   90.00
_cell.angle_gamma   90.00
#
_symmetry.space_group_name_H-M   'P 1'
#
loop_
_entity.id
_entity.type
_entity.pdbx_description
1 polymer ?
#
loop_
_entity_poly.entity_id
_entity_poly.type
_entity_poly.pdbx_seq_one_letter_code
_entity_poly.pdbx_strand_id
1 'polypeptide(L)'
;MFLQEQLTYSDGLAMRLVYDALENDDTQKVLHIDKLMFVQNLPKETRVGAKQMGTRMVKLALELYNSPWIAWYHQQMQDKKAKLNPAICFTMLGHHLGVDIETIIDYYLYQNVSSLTQNAVRAIPLGQTAGQKIVTHMIPYIEETRKQIFELKRSRFWHDSAWFRTKSNGA
;
A
#
# COMPACT_ATOMS: atom_id res chain seq x y z
N MET A 1 -0.25 15.26 9.10
CA MET A 1 -1.69 15.18 8.84
C MET A 1 -1.99 14.45 7.54
N PHE A 2 -1.70 14.96 6.34
CA PHE A 2 -2.03 14.28 5.06
C PHE A 2 -1.40 12.89 4.89
N LEU A 3 -0.11 12.72 5.21
CA LEU A 3 0.58 11.42 5.12
C LEU A 3 0.02 10.38 6.11
N GLN A 4 -0.33 10.79 7.33
CA GLN A 4 -0.92 9.90 8.32
C GLN A 4 -2.30 9.42 7.87
N GLU A 5 -3.15 10.31 7.35
CA GLU A 5 -4.49 9.92 6.89
C GLU A 5 -4.42 8.96 5.70
N GLN A 6 -3.60 9.22 4.69
CA GLN A 6 -3.50 8.37 3.51
C GLN A 6 -2.86 7.01 3.82
N LEU A 7 -1.74 6.98 4.55
CA LEU A 7 -1.06 5.74 4.90
C LEU A 7 -1.86 4.91 5.92
N THR A 8 -2.53 5.56 6.88
CA THR A 8 -3.29 4.87 7.92
C THR A 8 -4.62 4.36 7.40
N TYR A 9 -5.42 5.24 6.77
CA TYR A 9 -6.81 4.91 6.42
C TYR A 9 -6.97 4.24 5.07
N SER A 10 -6.07 4.47 4.12
CA SER A 10 -6.14 3.87 2.79
C SER A 10 -5.26 2.63 2.71
N ASP A 11 -3.94 2.80 2.75
CA ASP A 11 -3.01 1.71 2.47
C ASP A 11 -2.99 0.68 3.61
N GLY A 12 -2.85 1.10 4.87
CA GLY A 12 -2.74 0.19 6.01
C GLY A 12 -3.98 -0.68 6.21
N LEU A 13 -5.18 -0.10 6.10
CA LEU A 13 -6.42 -0.85 6.21
C LEU A 13 -6.61 -1.79 5.01
N ALA A 14 -6.26 -1.33 3.80
CA ALA A 14 -6.29 -2.18 2.61
C ALA A 14 -5.33 -3.36 2.73
N MET A 15 -4.12 -3.17 3.24
CA MET A 15 -3.13 -4.24 3.48
C MET A 15 -3.69 -5.31 4.43
N ARG A 16 -4.35 -4.91 5.52
CA ARG A 16 -5.02 -5.87 6.44
C ARG A 16 -6.10 -6.68 5.74
N LEU A 17 -6.96 -6.00 4.96
CA LEU A 17 -8.05 -6.66 4.24
C LEU A 17 -7.53 -7.60 3.14
N VAL A 18 -6.44 -7.22 2.48
CA VAL A 18 -5.78 -8.07 1.48
C VAL A 18 -5.15 -9.28 2.16
N TYR A 19 -4.43 -9.11 3.26
CA TYR A 19 -3.83 -10.22 3.99
C TYR A 19 -4.89 -11.24 4.43
N ASP A 20 -6.00 -10.78 5.02
CA ASP A 20 -7.14 -11.64 5.36
C ASP A 20 -7.72 -12.37 4.13
N ALA A 21 -7.76 -11.70 2.98
CA ALA A 21 -8.26 -12.29 1.75
C ALA A 21 -7.29 -13.37 1.22
N LEU A 22 -5.98 -13.17 1.34
CA LEU A 22 -4.97 -14.16 0.97
C LEU A 22 -5.04 -15.41 1.86
N GLU A 23 -5.23 -15.24 3.17
CA GLU A 23 -5.42 -16.35 4.11
C GLU A 23 -6.66 -17.22 3.81
N ASN A 24 -7.66 -16.65 3.12
CA ASN A 24 -8.90 -17.33 2.75
C ASN A 24 -9.01 -17.63 1.25
N ASP A 25 -7.94 -17.48 0.47
CA ASP A 25 -7.92 -17.64 -0.98
C ASP A 25 -8.99 -16.81 -1.73
N ASP A 26 -9.42 -15.67 -1.14
CA ASP A 26 -10.47 -14.80 -1.69
C ASP A 26 -9.90 -13.82 -2.73
N THR A 27 -9.62 -14.34 -3.92
CA THR A 27 -9.08 -13.57 -5.05
C THR A 27 -9.99 -12.42 -5.50
N GLN A 28 -11.32 -12.60 -5.40
CA GLN A 28 -12.28 -11.57 -5.79
C GLN A 28 -12.22 -10.35 -4.87
N LYS A 29 -12.06 -10.60 -3.57
CA LYS A 29 -11.91 -9.54 -2.57
C LYS A 29 -10.62 -8.75 -2.79
N VAL A 30 -9.52 -9.41 -3.13
CA VAL A 30 -8.25 -8.74 -3.47
C VAL A 30 -8.44 -7.78 -4.64
N LEU A 31 -9.03 -8.24 -5.76
CA LEU A 31 -9.29 -7.40 -6.94
C LEU A 31 -10.25 -6.25 -6.64
N HIS A 32 -11.23 -6.49 -5.77
CA HIS A 32 -12.16 -5.44 -5.37
C HIS A 32 -11.46 -4.34 -4.55
N ILE A 33 -10.61 -4.72 -3.60
CA ILE A 33 -9.79 -3.78 -2.82
C ILE A 33 -8.86 -2.98 -3.76
N ASP A 34 -8.16 -3.64 -4.69
CA ASP A 34 -7.28 -2.99 -5.66
C ASP A 34 -8.00 -1.94 -6.50
N LYS A 35 -9.20 -2.27 -6.97
CA LYS A 35 -10.04 -1.34 -7.72
C LYS A 35 -10.46 -0.14 -6.86
N LEU A 36 -10.85 -0.36 -5.62
CA LEU A 36 -11.26 0.71 -4.70
C LEU A 36 -10.11 1.66 -4.40
N MET A 37 -8.92 1.14 -4.09
CA MET A 37 -7.74 1.96 -3.86
C MET A 37 -7.39 2.81 -5.08
N PHE A 38 -7.52 2.26 -6.28
CA PHE A 38 -7.29 3.02 -7.52
C PHE A 38 -8.28 4.17 -7.71
N VAL A 39 -9.55 3.97 -7.36
CA VAL A 39 -10.60 5.00 -7.47
C VAL A 39 -10.45 6.08 -6.40
N GLN A 40 -10.01 5.73 -5.20
CA GLN A 40 -9.81 6.67 -4.10
C GLN A 40 -8.66 7.65 -4.36
N ASN A 41 -7.68 7.28 -5.16
CA ASN A 41 -6.59 8.15 -5.59
C ASN A 41 -7.10 9.16 -6.63
N LEU A 42 -7.61 10.31 -6.15
CA LEU A 42 -8.29 11.32 -6.98
C LEU A 42 -7.40 11.98 -8.06
N PRO A 43 -6.15 12.43 -7.80
CA PRO A 43 -5.31 13.00 -8.84
C PRO A 43 -4.88 11.93 -9.86
N LYS A 44 -5.04 12.25 -11.15
CA LYS A 44 -4.65 11.36 -12.27
C LYS A 44 -3.16 11.00 -12.20
N GLU A 45 -2.33 11.96 -11.87
CA GLU A 45 -0.87 11.82 -11.76
C GLU A 45 -0.51 10.81 -10.66
N THR A 46 -1.16 10.88 -9.51
CA THR A 46 -0.98 9.93 -8.41
C THR A 46 -1.36 8.51 -8.81
N ARG A 47 -2.48 8.34 -9.54
CA ARG A 47 -2.90 7.02 -10.05
C ARG A 47 -1.89 6.44 -11.04
N VAL A 48 -1.38 7.27 -11.95
CA VAL A 48 -0.37 6.85 -12.95
C VAL A 48 0.92 6.45 -12.24
N GLY A 49 1.39 7.27 -11.29
CA GLY A 49 2.59 6.99 -10.50
C GLY A 49 2.48 5.69 -9.69
N ALA A 50 1.36 5.51 -8.97
CA ALA A 50 1.11 4.29 -8.21
C ALA A 50 1.08 3.04 -9.10
N LYS A 51 0.40 3.10 -10.24
CA LYS A 51 0.37 2.00 -11.21
C LYS A 51 1.77 1.67 -11.77
N GLN A 52 2.58 2.68 -12.10
CA GLN A 52 3.94 2.47 -12.59
C GLN A 52 4.82 1.82 -11.51
N MET A 53 4.72 2.29 -10.28
CA MET A 53 5.44 1.72 -9.13
C MET A 53 5.04 0.26 -8.90
N GLY A 54 3.73 -0.02 -8.82
CA GLY A 54 3.22 -1.39 -8.67
C GLY A 54 3.65 -2.32 -9.80
N THR A 55 3.61 -1.84 -11.06
CA THR A 55 4.07 -2.63 -12.21
C THR A 55 5.55 -3.00 -12.10
N ARG A 56 6.41 -2.06 -11.70
CA ARG A 56 7.85 -2.31 -11.52
C ARG A 56 8.09 -3.29 -10.37
N MET A 57 7.35 -3.12 -9.28
CA MET A 57 7.45 -3.97 -8.09
C MET A 57 7.02 -5.41 -8.39
N VAL A 58 5.91 -5.61 -9.10
CA VAL A 58 5.44 -6.94 -9.52
C VAL A 58 6.47 -7.62 -10.44
N LYS A 59 7.02 -6.90 -11.43
CA LYS A 59 8.04 -7.44 -12.32
C LYS A 59 9.29 -7.89 -11.56
N LEU A 60 9.80 -7.04 -10.67
CA LEU A 60 10.96 -7.38 -9.85
C LEU A 60 10.68 -8.57 -8.93
N ALA A 61 9.49 -8.61 -8.32
CA ALA A 61 9.10 -9.71 -7.45
C ALA A 61 8.99 -11.04 -8.22
N LEU A 62 8.54 -11.03 -9.47
CA LEU A 62 8.52 -12.23 -10.33
C LEU A 62 9.93 -12.76 -10.66
N GLU A 63 10.90 -11.87 -10.80
CA GLU A 63 12.29 -12.25 -11.07
C GLU A 63 12.99 -12.82 -9.82
N LEU A 64 12.64 -12.32 -8.64
CA LEU A 64 13.33 -12.65 -7.39
C LEU A 64 12.64 -13.77 -6.59
N TYR A 65 11.34 -13.94 -6.74
CA TYR A 65 10.53 -14.82 -5.89
C TYR A 65 9.58 -15.68 -6.72
N ASN A 66 9.51 -16.96 -6.40
CA ASN A 66 8.52 -17.86 -7.00
C ASN A 66 7.20 -17.79 -6.21
N SER A 67 6.51 -16.65 -6.29
CA SER A 67 5.28 -16.40 -5.57
C SER A 67 4.04 -16.62 -6.47
N PRO A 68 3.18 -17.61 -6.16
CA PRO A 68 1.95 -17.84 -6.91
C PRO A 68 1.02 -16.61 -6.90
N TRP A 69 0.95 -15.87 -5.78
CA TRP A 69 0.13 -14.68 -5.64
C TRP A 69 0.60 -13.53 -6.54
N ILE A 70 1.92 -13.32 -6.64
CA ILE A 70 2.50 -12.30 -7.52
C ILE A 70 2.28 -12.68 -8.98
N ALA A 71 2.47 -13.95 -9.35
CA ALA A 71 2.21 -14.45 -10.69
C ALA A 71 0.73 -14.28 -11.09
N TRP A 72 -0.19 -14.65 -10.18
CA TRP A 72 -1.62 -14.44 -10.37
C TRP A 72 -1.97 -12.94 -10.54
N TYR A 73 -1.43 -12.07 -9.68
CA TYR A 73 -1.72 -10.64 -9.74
C TYR A 73 -1.19 -9.99 -11.02
N HIS A 74 -0.02 -10.43 -11.50
CA HIS A 74 0.51 -10.04 -12.80
C HIS A 74 -0.42 -10.47 -13.95
N GLN A 75 -0.94 -11.71 -13.93
CA GLN A 75 -1.91 -12.19 -14.91
C GLN A 75 -3.19 -11.34 -14.88
N GLN A 76 -3.70 -11.00 -13.70
CA GLN A 76 -4.88 -10.13 -13.58
C GLN A 76 -4.64 -8.72 -14.17
N MET A 77 -3.39 -8.23 -14.12
CA MET A 77 -3.04 -6.97 -14.82
C MET A 77 -3.11 -7.12 -16.34
N GLN A 78 -2.59 -8.22 -16.89
CA GLN A 78 -2.65 -8.49 -18.34
C GLN A 78 -4.11 -8.57 -18.80
N ASP A 79 -4.96 -9.20 -18.01
CA ASP A 79 -6.41 -9.31 -18.23
C ASP A 79 -7.17 -7.98 -17.98
N LYS A 80 -6.47 -6.88 -17.64
CA LYS A 80 -7.02 -5.55 -17.31
C LYS A 80 -7.95 -5.53 -16.09
N LYS A 81 -7.89 -6.54 -15.24
CA LYS A 81 -8.70 -6.67 -14.02
C LYS A 81 -8.02 -6.03 -12.80
N ALA A 82 -6.70 -6.07 -12.72
CA ALA A 82 -5.91 -5.46 -11.65
C ALA A 82 -5.32 -4.11 -12.05
N LYS A 83 -5.16 -3.22 -11.06
CA LYS A 83 -4.57 -1.88 -11.17
C LYS A 83 -3.14 -1.82 -10.70
N LEU A 84 -2.68 -2.85 -9.97
CA LEU A 84 -1.35 -3.02 -9.39
C LEU A 84 -0.99 -1.94 -8.37
N ASN A 85 -1.74 -1.91 -7.28
CA ASN A 85 -1.39 -1.05 -6.15
C ASN A 85 -0.12 -1.56 -5.45
N PRO A 86 0.88 -0.68 -5.16
CA PRO A 86 2.12 -1.09 -4.48
C PRO A 86 1.91 -1.72 -3.10
N ALA A 87 0.96 -1.21 -2.30
CA ALA A 87 0.68 -1.74 -0.97
C ALA A 87 0.15 -3.19 -1.05
N ILE A 88 -0.69 -3.49 -2.05
CA ILE A 88 -1.20 -4.85 -2.27
C ILE A 88 -0.07 -5.79 -2.68
N CYS A 89 0.78 -5.38 -3.63
CA CYS A 89 1.94 -6.17 -4.05
C CYS A 89 2.88 -6.45 -2.86
N PHE A 90 3.14 -5.43 -2.04
CA PHE A 90 3.97 -5.56 -0.84
C PHE A 90 3.39 -6.56 0.17
N THR A 91 2.07 -6.50 0.38
CA THR A 91 1.36 -7.44 1.26
C THR A 91 1.42 -8.87 0.73
N MET A 92 1.19 -9.07 -0.57
CA MET A 92 1.28 -10.41 -1.20
C MET A 92 2.68 -11.02 -1.05
N LEU A 93 3.71 -10.19 -1.22
CA LEU A 93 5.09 -10.65 -1.09
C LEU A 93 5.41 -11.02 0.36
N GLY A 94 5.06 -10.18 1.32
CA GLY A 94 5.25 -10.45 2.73
C GLY A 94 4.50 -11.71 3.19
N HIS A 95 3.24 -11.88 2.75
CA HIS A 95 2.45 -13.08 3.01
C HIS A 95 3.12 -14.34 2.44
N HIS A 96 3.60 -14.28 1.19
CA HIS A 96 4.33 -15.40 0.57
C HIS A 96 5.60 -15.78 1.35
N LEU A 97 6.27 -14.80 1.95
CA LEU A 97 7.47 -15.01 2.77
C LEU A 97 7.13 -15.46 4.21
N GLY A 98 5.87 -15.66 4.55
CA GLY A 98 5.42 -16.10 5.88
C GLY A 98 5.53 -15.01 6.95
N VAL A 99 5.58 -13.73 6.54
CA VAL A 99 5.66 -12.59 7.47
C VAL A 99 4.26 -12.22 7.94
N ASP A 100 4.09 -11.96 9.24
CA ASP A 100 2.80 -11.51 9.80
C ASP A 100 2.45 -10.09 9.34
N ILE A 101 1.16 -9.79 9.34
CA ILE A 101 0.64 -8.52 8.80
C ILE A 101 1.12 -7.28 9.58
N GLU A 102 1.36 -7.38 10.89
CA GLU A 102 1.86 -6.26 11.67
C GLU A 102 3.27 -5.88 11.22
N THR A 103 4.13 -6.87 11.07
CA THR A 103 5.50 -6.70 10.57
C THR A 103 5.51 -6.18 9.13
N ILE A 104 4.64 -6.69 8.25
CA ILE A 104 4.51 -6.19 6.88
C ILE A 104 4.15 -4.70 6.86
N ILE A 105 3.21 -4.27 7.70
CA ILE A 105 2.81 -2.87 7.81
C ILE A 105 3.95 -2.01 8.35
N ASP A 106 4.67 -2.45 9.39
CA ASP A 106 5.81 -1.72 9.94
C ASP A 106 6.89 -1.49 8.88
N TYR A 107 7.24 -2.51 8.08
CA TYR A 107 8.20 -2.36 6.98
C TYR A 107 7.69 -1.43 5.87
N TYR A 108 6.41 -1.52 5.54
CA TYR A 108 5.80 -0.64 4.53
C TYR A 108 5.84 0.84 4.97
N LEU A 109 5.48 1.12 6.21
CA LEU A 109 5.54 2.47 6.79
C LEU A 109 6.98 2.98 6.85
N TYR A 110 7.92 2.15 7.32
CA TYR A 110 9.34 2.47 7.37
C TYR A 110 9.91 2.78 5.98
N GLN A 111 9.59 1.97 4.98
CA GLN A 111 9.98 2.16 3.59
C GLN A 111 9.48 3.51 3.05
N ASN A 112 8.23 3.89 3.34
CA ASN A 112 7.67 5.17 2.92
C ASN A 112 8.39 6.34 3.58
N VAL A 113 8.61 6.30 4.90
CA VAL A 113 9.36 7.32 5.64
C VAL A 113 10.78 7.45 5.10
N SER A 114 11.47 6.33 4.91
CA SER A 114 12.84 6.29 4.39
C SER A 114 12.92 6.91 2.98
N SER A 115 12.00 6.52 2.09
CA SER A 115 11.96 7.03 0.71
C SER A 115 11.70 8.53 0.66
N LEU A 116 10.75 9.03 1.47
CA LEU A 116 10.46 10.46 1.57
C LEU A 116 11.66 11.24 2.12
N THR A 117 12.31 10.71 3.14
CA THR A 117 13.52 11.33 3.73
C THR A 117 14.66 11.37 2.71
N GLN A 118 14.91 10.29 1.97
CA GLN A 118 15.94 10.25 0.93
C GLN A 118 15.64 11.24 -0.21
N ASN A 119 14.38 11.40 -0.59
CA ASN A 119 13.97 12.40 -1.57
C ASN A 119 14.18 13.81 -1.05
N ALA A 120 13.88 14.09 0.22
CA ALA A 120 14.13 15.38 0.86
C ALA A 120 15.63 15.69 0.93
N VAL A 121 16.47 14.72 1.31
CA VAL A 121 17.94 14.89 1.36
C VAL A 121 18.53 15.25 -0.02
N ARG A 122 17.94 14.73 -1.11
CA ARG A 122 18.37 15.08 -2.48
C ARG A 122 17.86 16.43 -2.95
N ALA A 123 16.65 16.84 -2.52
CA ALA A 123 16.01 18.08 -2.95
C ALA A 123 16.47 19.31 -2.14
N ILE A 124 16.89 19.09 -0.90
CA ILE A 124 17.34 20.14 0.03
C ILE A 124 18.76 19.77 0.47
N PRO A 125 19.68 20.73 0.67
CA PRO A 125 21.06 20.43 1.08
C PRO A 125 21.15 19.94 2.54
N LEU A 126 20.41 18.86 2.85
CA LEU A 126 20.48 18.14 4.11
C LEU A 126 21.56 17.06 3.99
N GLY A 127 22.47 17.01 4.97
CA GLY A 127 23.47 15.95 5.03
C GLY A 127 22.82 14.58 5.31
N GLN A 128 23.50 13.49 4.89
CA GLN A 128 23.05 12.11 5.12
C GLN A 128 22.76 11.82 6.60
N THR A 129 23.59 12.33 7.51
CA THR A 129 23.40 12.19 8.96
C THR A 129 22.08 12.83 9.43
N ALA A 130 21.69 13.98 8.86
CA ALA A 130 20.42 14.61 9.17
C ALA A 130 19.24 13.75 8.69
N GLY A 131 19.35 13.17 7.50
CA GLY A 131 18.35 12.21 7.00
C GLY A 131 18.19 10.98 7.91
N GLN A 132 19.28 10.38 8.37
CA GLN A 132 19.24 9.26 9.30
C GLN A 132 18.59 9.62 10.65
N LYS A 133 18.89 10.79 11.18
CA LYS A 133 18.25 11.28 12.41
C LYS A 133 16.72 11.40 12.24
N ILE A 134 16.26 11.89 11.08
CA ILE A 134 14.82 11.99 10.78
C ILE A 134 14.19 10.60 10.79
N VAL A 135 14.75 9.62 10.06
CA VAL A 135 14.24 8.26 10.00
C VAL A 135 14.17 7.64 11.41
N THR A 136 15.24 7.75 12.19
CA THR A 136 15.29 7.23 13.57
C THR A 136 14.22 7.87 14.46
N HIS A 137 14.02 9.19 14.32
CA HIS A 137 13.00 9.92 15.08
C HIS A 137 11.58 9.52 14.72
N MET A 138 11.36 9.01 13.50
CA MET A 138 10.04 8.57 13.03
C MET A 138 9.64 7.16 13.50
N ILE A 139 10.55 6.35 14.01
CA ILE A 139 10.27 4.97 14.43
C ILE A 139 9.10 4.87 15.43
N PRO A 140 9.04 5.67 16.52
CA PRO A 140 7.90 5.61 17.45
C PRO A 140 6.56 5.94 16.79
N TYR A 141 6.56 6.85 15.80
CA TYR A 141 5.35 7.21 15.04
C TYR A 141 4.89 6.10 14.10
N ILE A 142 5.81 5.28 13.57
CA ILE A 142 5.47 4.09 12.79
C ILE A 142 4.69 3.11 13.66
N GLU A 143 5.18 2.82 14.86
CA GLU A 143 4.53 1.91 15.80
C GLU A 143 3.13 2.43 16.20
N GLU A 144 3.00 3.71 16.49
CA GLU A 144 1.71 4.31 16.81
C GLU A 144 0.75 4.27 15.62
N THR A 145 1.23 4.58 14.43
CA THR A 145 0.43 4.49 13.19
C THR A 145 -0.06 3.06 12.96
N ARG A 146 0.77 2.05 13.15
CA ARG A 146 0.36 0.65 13.08
C ARG A 146 -0.76 0.34 14.08
N LYS A 147 -0.62 0.75 15.35
CA LYS A 147 -1.69 0.56 16.35
C LYS A 147 -3.01 1.18 15.89
N GLN A 148 -2.98 2.42 15.40
CA GLN A 148 -4.17 3.09 14.86
C GLN A 148 -4.79 2.32 13.68
N ILE A 149 -3.98 1.79 12.74
CA ILE A 149 -4.47 0.94 11.64
C ILE A 149 -5.23 -0.28 12.18
N PHE A 150 -4.73 -0.90 13.25
CA PHE A 150 -5.37 -2.09 13.83
C PHE A 150 -6.63 -1.78 14.64
N GLU A 151 -6.76 -0.59 15.20
CA GLU A 151 -7.97 -0.11 15.87
C GLU A 151 -9.12 0.23 14.89
N LEU A 152 -8.80 0.48 13.62
CA LEU A 152 -9.81 0.79 12.62
C LEU A 152 -10.75 -0.38 12.36
N LYS A 153 -12.05 -0.10 12.36
CA LYS A 153 -13.05 -1.08 11.95
C LYS A 153 -12.89 -1.38 10.45
N ARG A 154 -12.86 -2.66 10.10
CA ARG A 154 -12.75 -3.11 8.68
C ARG A 154 -13.90 -2.57 7.81
N SER A 155 -15.08 -2.33 8.39
CA SER A 155 -16.23 -1.72 7.71
C SER A 155 -15.96 -0.30 7.21
N ARG A 156 -15.04 0.45 7.83
CA ARG A 156 -14.72 1.82 7.44
C ARG A 156 -14.18 1.91 6.01
N PHE A 157 -13.36 0.96 5.60
CA PHE A 157 -12.83 0.90 4.23
C PHE A 157 -13.95 0.88 3.17
N TRP A 158 -15.03 0.14 3.46
CA TRP A 158 -16.18 0.01 2.56
C TRP A 158 -17.08 1.24 2.58
N HIS A 159 -17.24 1.90 3.72
CA HIS A 159 -18.05 3.12 3.87
C HIS A 159 -17.42 4.30 3.12
N ASP A 160 -16.13 4.52 3.28
CA ASP A 160 -15.42 5.60 2.61
C ASP A 160 -15.43 5.39 1.08
N SER A 161 -15.32 4.15 0.62
CA SER A 161 -15.43 3.81 -0.80
C SER A 161 -16.85 3.96 -1.37
N ALA A 162 -17.91 3.77 -0.57
CA ALA A 162 -19.30 4.01 -0.98
C ALA A 162 -19.59 5.50 -1.17
N TRP A 163 -19.04 6.35 -0.29
CA TRP A 163 -19.16 7.81 -0.39
C TRP A 163 -18.52 8.37 -1.67
N PHE A 164 -17.37 7.84 -2.08
CA PHE A 164 -16.73 8.22 -3.35
C PHE A 164 -17.54 7.78 -4.58
N ARG A 165 -18.24 6.63 -4.53
CA ARG A 165 -19.11 6.17 -5.62
C ARG A 165 -20.32 7.08 -5.84
N THR A 166 -20.92 7.62 -4.78
CA THR A 166 -22.07 8.54 -4.90
C THR A 166 -21.68 9.88 -5.49
N LYS A 167 -20.46 10.37 -5.24
CA LYS A 167 -19.96 11.63 -5.84
C LYS A 167 -19.50 11.50 -7.31
N SER A 168 -19.03 10.32 -7.73
CA SER A 168 -18.59 10.12 -9.12
C SER A 168 -19.74 9.86 -10.10
N ASN A 169 -20.94 9.52 -9.61
CA ASN A 169 -22.14 9.29 -10.43
C ASN A 169 -23.07 10.52 -10.48
N GLY A 170 -22.69 11.64 -9.88
CA GLY A 170 -23.49 12.87 -9.78
C GLY A 170 -22.85 14.09 -10.44
N ALA A 171 -21.90 13.87 -11.38
CA ALA A 171 -21.27 14.92 -12.17
C ALA A 171 -21.37 14.61 -13.67
#